data_39aeb8c02aebdea256e9ac9826e5c98c
#
_entry.id   39aeb8c02aebdea256e9ac9826e5c98c
#
_cell.length_a   1.000
_cell.length_b   1.000
_cell.length_c   1.000
_cell.angle_alpha   90.00
_cell.angle_beta   90.00
_cell.angle_gamma   90.00
#
_symmetry.space_group_name_H-M   'P 1'
#
loop_
_entity.id
_entity.type
_entity.pdbx_description
1 polymer ?
#
loop_
_entity_poly.entity_id
_entity_poly.type
_entity_poly.pdbx_seq_one_letter_code
_entity_poly.pdbx_strand_id
1 'polypeptide(L)'
;MRLHAQARMGFYPTPDLVTPIIARFIDRKQEGLIRVFDPCAGEGTAISLISGHLEGYSYGIEIDLERGEKAKNKLTKCLVTDYQNTRISKHSFSLLWLNPPYDWAARDDEIEKSERYERTFLRDCVPYLCKGGILVYLIPQKRLDGHISRMLSYRFENIKIFRFPEEEYQSFKQVVIFGVL
;
A
#
# COMPACT_ATOMS: atom_id res chain seq x y z
N MET A 1 8.59 12.79 -20.15
CA MET A 1 7.11 12.83 -20.02
C MET A 1 6.80 13.42 -18.66
N ARG A 2 6.00 14.47 -18.56
CA ARG A 2 5.86 15.28 -17.34
C ARG A 2 5.14 14.49 -16.26
N LEU A 3 5.78 14.29 -15.09
CA LEU A 3 5.27 13.67 -13.86
C LEU A 3 3.88 14.19 -13.40
N HIS A 4 3.54 15.42 -13.78
CA HIS A 4 2.25 16.05 -13.45
C HIS A 4 1.02 15.46 -14.16
N ALA A 5 1.18 14.69 -15.24
CA ALA A 5 0.04 14.09 -15.93
C ALA A 5 -0.44 12.77 -15.28
N GLN A 6 0.37 12.15 -14.43
CA GLN A 6 0.03 10.90 -13.73
C GLN A 6 -0.67 11.11 -12.37
N ALA A 7 -0.64 12.34 -11.86
CA ALA A 7 -1.19 12.69 -10.53
C ALA A 7 -2.71 12.92 -10.50
N ARG A 8 -3.48 12.34 -11.42
CA ARG A 8 -4.94 12.39 -11.30
C ARG A 8 -5.37 11.64 -10.05
N MET A 9 -6.04 12.35 -9.12
CA MET A 9 -6.54 11.82 -7.84
C MET A 9 -5.43 11.32 -6.88
N GLY A 10 -4.24 11.96 -6.88
CA GLY A 10 -3.17 11.58 -5.95
C GLY A 10 -2.52 10.22 -6.22
N PHE A 11 -2.71 9.64 -7.40
CA PHE A 11 -2.13 8.36 -7.76
C PHE A 11 -0.62 8.47 -8.04
N TYR A 12 0.16 7.75 -7.25
CA TYR A 12 1.61 7.58 -7.42
C TYR A 12 1.93 6.08 -7.48
N PRO A 13 2.14 5.52 -8.67
CA PRO A 13 2.50 4.12 -8.78
C PRO A 13 3.83 3.86 -8.07
N THR A 14 3.95 2.72 -7.41
CA THR A 14 5.26 2.27 -6.93
C THR A 14 6.19 2.10 -8.13
N PRO A 15 7.39 2.71 -8.13
CA PRO A 15 8.32 2.58 -9.24
C PRO A 15 8.68 1.11 -9.52
N ASP A 16 8.82 0.76 -10.79
CA ASP A 16 9.05 -0.63 -11.22
C ASP A 16 10.31 -1.26 -10.59
N LEU A 17 11.34 -0.45 -10.33
CA LEU A 17 12.58 -0.91 -9.68
C LEU A 17 12.42 -1.17 -8.18
N VAL A 18 11.45 -0.53 -7.52
CA VAL A 18 11.28 -0.59 -6.06
C VAL A 18 10.58 -1.87 -5.63
N THR A 19 9.52 -2.28 -6.34
CA THR A 19 8.73 -3.47 -5.97
C THR A 19 9.55 -4.76 -5.89
N PRO A 20 10.47 -5.08 -6.86
CA PRO A 20 11.34 -6.25 -6.75
C PRO A 20 12.31 -6.18 -5.57
N ILE A 21 12.77 -4.97 -5.20
CA ILE A 21 13.62 -4.80 -4.02
C ILE A 21 12.83 -5.11 -2.76
N ILE A 22 11.61 -4.58 -2.64
CA ILE A 22 10.72 -4.86 -1.50
C ILE A 22 10.44 -6.36 -1.40
N ALA A 23 10.18 -7.05 -2.50
CA ALA A 23 9.90 -8.48 -2.52
C ALA A 23 11.00 -9.32 -1.84
N ARG A 24 12.27 -8.93 -1.97
CA ARG A 24 13.41 -9.63 -1.34
C ARG A 24 13.43 -9.58 0.19
N PHE A 25 12.64 -8.70 0.81
CA PHE A 25 12.50 -8.62 2.27
C PHE A 25 11.35 -9.47 2.81
N ILE A 26 10.60 -10.13 1.91
CA ILE A 26 9.41 -10.88 2.26
C ILE A 26 9.58 -12.32 1.81
N ASP A 27 9.65 -13.23 2.77
CA ASP A 27 9.80 -14.66 2.50
C ASP A 27 8.50 -15.41 2.84
N ARG A 28 8.20 -16.42 2.03
CA ARG A 28 7.19 -17.40 2.34
C ARG A 28 7.76 -18.46 3.30
N LYS A 29 7.46 -18.32 4.59
CA LYS A 29 7.97 -19.25 5.62
C LYS A 29 7.03 -20.42 5.96
N GLN A 30 5.77 -20.34 5.57
CA GLN A 30 4.75 -21.33 5.94
C GLN A 30 4.04 -21.86 4.71
N GLU A 31 3.67 -23.15 4.78
CA GLU A 31 2.69 -23.72 3.87
C GLU A 31 1.31 -23.13 4.18
N GLY A 32 0.53 -22.91 3.15
CA GLY A 32 -0.82 -22.36 3.28
C GLY A 32 -1.18 -21.37 2.19
N LEU A 33 -2.40 -20.88 2.27
CA LEU A 33 -2.94 -19.95 1.31
C LEU A 33 -2.48 -18.53 1.62
N ILE A 34 -1.64 -17.97 0.76
CA ILE A 34 -1.21 -16.58 0.87
C ILE A 34 -2.18 -15.70 0.08
N ARG A 35 -2.73 -14.69 0.77
CA ARG A 35 -3.56 -13.64 0.16
C ARG A 35 -2.92 -12.29 0.39
N VAL A 36 -2.67 -11.59 -0.71
CA VAL A 36 -2.09 -10.24 -0.73
C VAL A 36 -3.19 -9.25 -1.06
N PHE A 37 -3.29 -8.15 -0.32
CA PHE A 37 -4.34 -7.15 -0.50
C PHE A 37 -3.76 -5.74 -0.67
N ASP A 38 -4.33 -5.00 -1.63
CA ASP A 38 -4.06 -3.57 -1.83
C ASP A 38 -5.38 -2.81 -2.02
N PRO A 39 -5.75 -1.90 -1.11
CA PRO A 39 -6.97 -1.09 -1.22
C PRO A 39 -6.88 0.05 -2.25
N CYS A 40 -5.70 0.29 -2.84
CA CYS A 40 -5.42 1.33 -3.85
C CYS A 40 -4.55 0.76 -4.97
N ALA A 41 -5.00 -0.35 -5.58
CA ALA A 41 -4.17 -1.23 -6.40
C ALA A 41 -3.61 -0.59 -7.69
N GLY A 42 -4.12 0.56 -8.10
CA GLY A 42 -3.73 1.19 -9.36
C GLY A 42 -3.96 0.24 -10.54
N GLU A 43 -2.94 0.07 -11.37
CA GLU A 43 -2.97 -0.91 -12.47
C GLU A 43 -2.63 -2.35 -12.02
N GLY A 44 -2.48 -2.60 -10.73
CA GLY A 44 -2.23 -3.92 -10.15
C GLY A 44 -0.79 -4.42 -10.27
N THR A 45 0.13 -3.65 -10.82
CA THR A 45 1.49 -4.12 -11.15
C THR A 45 2.28 -4.53 -9.90
N ALA A 46 2.33 -3.68 -8.87
CA ALA A 46 3.10 -3.97 -7.65
C ALA A 46 2.57 -5.21 -6.92
N ILE A 47 1.26 -5.26 -6.67
CA ILE A 47 0.66 -6.37 -5.93
C ILE A 47 0.68 -7.68 -6.72
N SER A 48 0.60 -7.64 -8.05
CA SER A 48 0.77 -8.82 -8.92
C SER A 48 2.17 -9.40 -8.79
N LEU A 49 3.21 -8.56 -8.79
CA LEU A 49 4.59 -9.00 -8.61
C LEU A 49 4.79 -9.63 -7.22
N ILE A 50 4.31 -8.98 -6.16
CA ILE A 50 4.43 -9.48 -4.78
C ILE A 50 3.68 -10.81 -4.61
N SER A 51 2.46 -10.93 -5.14
CA SER A 51 1.72 -12.18 -5.05
C SER A 51 2.37 -13.30 -5.85
N GLY A 52 2.96 -13.02 -7.01
CA GLY A 52 3.73 -13.98 -7.79
C GLY A 52 4.97 -14.45 -7.07
N HIS A 53 5.74 -13.54 -6.44
CA HIS A 53 6.91 -13.87 -5.62
C HIS A 53 6.57 -14.81 -4.45
N LEU A 54 5.38 -14.62 -3.85
CA LEU A 54 4.91 -15.42 -2.72
C LEU A 54 4.09 -16.64 -3.13
N GLU A 55 3.90 -16.91 -4.42
CA GLU A 55 3.01 -17.94 -4.97
C GLU A 55 1.60 -17.85 -4.34
N GLY A 56 1.09 -16.62 -4.23
CA GLY A 56 -0.15 -16.29 -3.55
C GLY A 56 -1.21 -15.71 -4.48
N TYR A 57 -2.34 -15.35 -3.89
CA TYR A 57 -3.47 -14.74 -4.57
C TYR A 57 -3.49 -13.24 -4.29
N SER A 58 -3.73 -12.43 -5.34
CA SER A 58 -3.77 -10.96 -5.27
C SER A 58 -5.20 -10.45 -5.30
N TYR A 59 -5.50 -9.54 -4.38
CA TYR A 59 -6.80 -8.87 -4.24
C TYR A 59 -6.58 -7.36 -4.24
N GLY A 60 -7.25 -6.66 -5.14
CA GLY A 60 -7.13 -5.22 -5.27
C GLY A 60 -8.46 -4.49 -5.26
N ILE A 61 -8.42 -3.22 -4.85
CA ILE A 61 -9.50 -2.26 -5.06
C ILE A 61 -8.89 -1.05 -5.75
N GLU A 62 -9.56 -0.52 -6.75
CA GLU A 62 -9.16 0.69 -7.45
C GLU A 62 -10.41 1.53 -7.77
N ILE A 63 -10.34 2.82 -7.49
CA ILE A 63 -11.47 3.74 -7.70
C ILE A 63 -11.57 4.20 -9.16
N ASP A 64 -10.43 4.33 -9.84
CA ASP A 64 -10.38 4.75 -11.25
C ASP A 64 -10.73 3.57 -12.16
N LEU A 65 -11.68 3.80 -13.07
CA LEU A 65 -12.17 2.76 -13.95
C LEU A 65 -11.09 2.21 -14.90
N GLU A 66 -10.30 3.09 -15.52
CA GLU A 66 -9.29 2.68 -16.50
C GLU A 66 -8.19 1.84 -15.83
N ARG A 67 -7.67 2.29 -14.69
CA ARG A 67 -6.67 1.55 -13.93
C ARG A 67 -7.23 0.24 -13.39
N GLY A 68 -8.46 0.27 -12.87
CA GLY A 68 -9.13 -0.90 -12.33
C GLY A 68 -9.36 -2.00 -13.37
N GLU A 69 -9.73 -1.65 -14.62
CA GLU A 69 -9.85 -2.62 -15.69
C GLU A 69 -8.48 -3.24 -16.07
N LYS A 70 -7.40 -2.46 -16.05
CA LYS A 70 -6.05 -3.01 -16.21
C LYS A 70 -5.66 -3.95 -15.05
N ALA A 71 -6.03 -3.58 -13.81
CA ALA A 71 -5.77 -4.40 -12.63
C ALA A 71 -6.54 -5.74 -12.66
N LYS A 72 -7.78 -5.78 -13.15
CA LYS A 72 -8.55 -7.02 -13.32
C LYS A 72 -7.84 -8.06 -14.17
N ASN A 73 -7.05 -7.62 -15.15
CA ASN A 73 -6.29 -8.52 -16.02
C ASN A 73 -5.02 -9.09 -15.38
N LYS A 74 -4.56 -8.51 -14.28
CA LYS A 74 -3.31 -8.88 -13.60
C LYS A 74 -3.55 -9.57 -12.26
N LEU A 75 -4.65 -9.27 -11.60
CA LEU A 75 -4.92 -9.70 -10.24
C LEU A 75 -5.89 -10.89 -10.22
N THR A 76 -5.80 -11.71 -9.17
CA THR A 76 -6.76 -12.79 -8.93
C THR A 76 -8.17 -12.23 -8.81
N LYS A 77 -8.32 -11.08 -8.14
CA LYS A 77 -9.58 -10.34 -8.07
C LYS A 77 -9.32 -8.85 -7.88
N CYS A 78 -9.99 -8.03 -8.67
CA CYS A 78 -10.00 -6.57 -8.50
C CYS A 78 -11.44 -6.06 -8.50
N LEU A 79 -11.76 -5.18 -7.54
CA LEU A 79 -13.02 -4.43 -7.51
C LEU A 79 -12.75 -3.00 -7.96
N VAL A 80 -13.55 -2.51 -8.90
CA VAL A 80 -13.48 -1.12 -9.36
C VAL A 80 -14.53 -0.33 -8.60
N THR A 81 -14.11 0.29 -7.51
CA THR A 81 -14.98 1.04 -6.60
C THR A 81 -14.13 1.77 -5.54
N ASP A 82 -14.75 2.64 -4.75
CA ASP A 82 -14.15 3.14 -3.53
C ASP A 82 -14.05 2.03 -2.48
N TYR A 83 -12.86 1.89 -1.83
CA TYR A 83 -12.65 0.86 -0.81
C TYR A 83 -13.62 1.02 0.38
N GLN A 84 -14.04 2.24 0.70
CA GLN A 84 -15.00 2.52 1.78
C GLN A 84 -16.39 1.93 1.50
N ASN A 85 -16.73 1.71 0.24
CA ASN A 85 -17.98 1.08 -0.18
C ASN A 85 -17.91 -0.45 -0.25
N THR A 86 -16.79 -1.06 0.20
CA THR A 86 -16.60 -2.50 0.15
C THR A 86 -16.78 -3.15 1.52
N ARG A 87 -17.23 -4.40 1.51
CA ARG A 87 -17.24 -5.24 2.70
C ARG A 87 -16.15 -6.29 2.60
N ILE A 88 -15.20 -6.22 3.51
CA ILE A 88 -14.04 -7.12 3.55
C ILE A 88 -14.04 -7.83 4.89
N SER A 89 -13.82 -9.15 4.87
CA SER A 89 -13.71 -9.93 6.09
C SER A 89 -12.43 -9.57 6.84
N LYS A 90 -12.53 -9.40 8.15
CA LYS A 90 -11.37 -9.18 9.00
C LYS A 90 -10.45 -10.40 9.01
N HIS A 91 -9.15 -10.18 9.24
CA HIS A 91 -8.14 -11.23 9.37
C HIS A 91 -8.09 -12.20 8.17
N SER A 92 -8.28 -11.67 6.94
CA SER A 92 -8.39 -12.48 5.73
C SER A 92 -7.14 -12.47 4.87
N PHE A 93 -6.19 -11.56 5.11
CA PHE A 93 -5.02 -11.39 4.27
C PHE A 93 -3.72 -11.65 5.02
N SER A 94 -2.78 -12.31 4.36
CA SER A 94 -1.45 -12.60 4.88
C SER A 94 -0.50 -11.41 4.69
N LEU A 95 -0.75 -10.58 3.68
CA LEU A 95 0.01 -9.36 3.41
C LEU A 95 -0.93 -8.22 3.02
N LEU A 96 -0.72 -7.06 3.62
CA LEU A 96 -1.33 -5.80 3.27
C LEU A 96 -0.27 -4.92 2.60
N TRP A 97 -0.43 -4.68 1.31
CA TRP A 97 0.31 -3.68 0.57
C TRP A 97 -0.45 -2.38 0.63
N LEU A 98 0.15 -1.34 1.19
CA LEU A 98 -0.52 -0.08 1.44
C LEU A 98 0.29 1.06 0.84
N ASN A 99 -0.14 1.52 -0.35
CA ASN A 99 0.39 2.71 -1.01
C ASN A 99 -0.78 3.68 -1.28
N PRO A 100 -1.30 4.35 -0.24
CA PRO A 100 -2.47 5.20 -0.36
C PRO A 100 -2.19 6.43 -1.23
N PRO A 101 -3.23 7.04 -1.81
CA PRO A 101 -3.07 8.28 -2.55
C PRO A 101 -2.48 9.38 -1.64
N TYR A 102 -1.59 10.22 -2.21
CA TYR A 102 -0.99 11.33 -1.48
C TYR A 102 -1.71 12.63 -1.80
N ASP A 103 -2.15 13.34 -0.79
CA ASP A 103 -2.72 14.67 -0.95
C ASP A 103 -1.58 15.73 -0.96
N TRP A 104 -1.10 16.04 -2.16
CA TRP A 104 -0.09 17.09 -2.37
C TRP A 104 -0.71 18.47 -2.55
N ALA A 105 -2.03 18.56 -2.78
CA ALA A 105 -2.71 19.79 -3.16
C ALA A 105 -3.28 20.56 -1.95
N ALA A 106 -3.48 19.88 -0.82
CA ALA A 106 -4.01 20.54 0.37
C ALA A 106 -2.93 21.44 1.02
N ARG A 107 -3.27 22.71 1.25
CA ARG A 107 -2.44 23.62 2.03
C ARG A 107 -2.33 23.13 3.47
N ASP A 108 -1.20 23.37 4.13
CA ASP A 108 -0.92 22.84 5.49
C ASP A 108 -2.00 23.24 6.52
N ASP A 109 -2.68 24.36 6.33
CA ASP A 109 -3.76 24.89 7.16
C ASP A 109 -5.14 24.20 6.95
N GLU A 110 -5.40 23.61 5.76
CA GLU A 110 -6.60 22.78 5.51
C GLU A 110 -6.42 21.33 5.99
N ILE A 111 -5.18 20.90 6.16
CA ILE A 111 -4.82 19.51 6.54
C ILE A 111 -5.09 19.23 8.03
N GLU A 112 -5.14 20.25 8.90
CA GLU A 112 -5.49 20.04 10.32
C GLU A 112 -6.95 19.59 10.53
N LYS A 113 -7.84 19.81 9.57
CA LYS A 113 -9.28 19.51 9.69
C LYS A 113 -9.72 18.23 9.03
N SER A 114 -8.96 17.68 8.08
CA SER A 114 -9.27 16.38 7.46
C SER A 114 -8.24 15.34 7.89
N GLU A 115 -8.71 14.19 8.32
CA GLU A 115 -7.82 13.05 8.60
C GLU A 115 -7.09 12.67 7.31
N ARG A 116 -5.75 12.64 7.35
CA ARG A 116 -4.93 12.37 6.17
C ARG A 116 -5.16 10.95 5.66
N TYR A 117 -5.23 10.77 4.37
CA TYR A 117 -5.46 9.47 3.74
C TYR A 117 -4.51 8.37 4.25
N GLU A 118 -3.23 8.70 4.45
CA GLU A 118 -2.26 7.74 4.95
C GLU A 118 -2.69 7.15 6.31
N ARG A 119 -3.16 7.98 7.24
CA ARG A 119 -3.64 7.53 8.56
C ARG A 119 -4.95 6.75 8.45
N THR A 120 -5.89 7.27 7.66
CA THR A 120 -7.21 6.64 7.44
C THR A 120 -7.04 5.25 6.87
N PHE A 121 -6.28 5.11 5.78
CA PHE A 121 -6.04 3.81 5.16
C PHE A 121 -5.33 2.83 6.10
N LEU A 122 -4.31 3.29 6.85
CA LEU A 122 -3.64 2.44 7.84
C LEU A 122 -4.62 1.96 8.91
N ARG A 123 -5.42 2.86 9.49
CA ARG A 123 -6.41 2.53 10.52
C ARG A 123 -7.45 1.54 10.00
N ASP A 124 -7.99 1.78 8.83
CA ASP A 124 -9.16 1.07 8.29
C ASP A 124 -8.79 -0.28 7.68
N CYS A 125 -7.56 -0.41 7.13
CA CYS A 125 -7.14 -1.62 6.43
C CYS A 125 -6.38 -2.63 7.30
N VAL A 126 -5.71 -2.19 8.38
CA VAL A 126 -5.01 -3.11 9.31
C VAL A 126 -5.93 -4.22 9.85
N PRO A 127 -7.22 -4.00 10.16
CA PRO A 127 -8.11 -5.07 10.61
C PRO A 127 -8.32 -6.21 9.60
N TYR A 128 -8.00 -6.02 8.34
CA TYR A 128 -8.09 -7.08 7.31
C TYR A 128 -6.88 -8.01 7.32
N LEU A 129 -5.75 -7.59 7.92
CA LEU A 129 -4.55 -8.40 8.05
C LEU A 129 -4.74 -9.48 9.13
N CYS A 130 -4.33 -10.71 8.86
CA CYS A 130 -4.38 -11.79 9.83
C CYS A 130 -3.25 -11.65 10.87
N LYS A 131 -3.38 -12.33 11.99
CA LYS A 131 -2.31 -12.39 13.00
C LYS A 131 -1.06 -13.02 12.39
N GLY A 132 0.09 -12.38 12.60
CA GLY A 132 1.35 -12.74 11.96
C GLY A 132 1.46 -12.28 10.49
N GLY A 133 0.45 -11.60 9.98
CA GLY A 133 0.46 -11.03 8.63
C GLY A 133 1.41 -9.83 8.51
N ILE A 134 1.87 -9.59 7.30
CA ILE A 134 2.89 -8.57 6.99
C ILE A 134 2.23 -7.32 6.44
N LEU A 135 2.54 -6.18 7.04
CA LEU A 135 2.30 -4.86 6.48
C LEU A 135 3.49 -4.44 5.63
N VAL A 136 3.23 -3.99 4.40
CA VAL A 136 4.15 -3.21 3.56
C VAL A 136 3.49 -1.86 3.31
N TYR A 137 4.02 -0.80 3.91
CA TYR A 137 3.41 0.51 3.90
C TYR A 137 4.35 1.54 3.30
N LEU A 138 3.93 2.15 2.20
CA LEU A 138 4.69 3.12 1.42
C LEU A 138 4.12 4.51 1.64
N ILE A 139 4.94 5.45 2.12
CA ILE A 139 4.54 6.84 2.37
C ILE A 139 5.71 7.81 2.13
N PRO A 140 5.43 9.08 1.84
CA PRO A 140 6.47 10.11 1.93
C PRO A 140 7.05 10.18 3.34
N GLN A 141 8.37 10.27 3.49
CA GLN A 141 9.05 10.29 4.79
C GLN A 141 8.48 11.35 5.74
N LYS A 142 8.13 12.51 5.23
CA LYS A 142 7.52 13.61 6.01
C LYS A 142 6.15 13.26 6.58
N ARG A 143 5.50 12.20 6.09
CA ARG A 143 4.20 11.71 6.57
C ARG A 143 4.34 10.71 7.72
N LEU A 144 5.53 10.18 7.96
CA LEU A 144 5.81 9.35 9.12
C LEU A 144 5.89 10.24 10.38
N ASP A 145 4.75 10.63 10.87
CA ASP A 145 4.59 11.49 12.04
C ASP A 145 4.33 10.69 13.33
N GLY A 146 4.17 11.41 14.45
CA GLY A 146 3.92 10.81 15.75
C GLY A 146 2.63 9.98 15.84
N HIS A 147 1.61 10.29 15.02
CA HIS A 147 0.36 9.51 15.00
C HIS A 147 0.56 8.17 14.28
N ILE A 148 1.14 8.19 13.07
CA ILE A 148 1.45 6.96 12.32
C ILE A 148 2.43 6.10 13.11
N SER A 149 3.50 6.70 13.68
CA SER A 149 4.49 5.98 14.49
C SER A 149 3.85 5.29 15.70
N ARG A 150 2.92 5.95 16.38
CA ARG A 150 2.17 5.36 17.50
C ARG A 150 1.26 4.22 17.06
N MET A 151 0.54 4.38 15.93
CA MET A 151 -0.31 3.31 15.38
C MET A 151 0.51 2.08 15.01
N LEU A 152 1.68 2.27 14.40
CA LEU A 152 2.58 1.19 14.02
C LEU A 152 3.12 0.48 15.28
N SER A 153 3.71 1.21 16.22
CA SER A 153 4.33 0.65 17.43
C SER A 153 3.33 -0.07 18.34
N TYR A 154 2.05 0.31 18.29
CA TYR A 154 1.01 -0.32 19.10
C TYR A 154 0.49 -1.64 18.54
N ARG A 155 0.62 -1.85 17.22
CA ARG A 155 0.00 -2.98 16.51
C ARG A 155 0.98 -3.94 15.88
N PHE A 156 2.20 -3.49 15.59
CA PHE A 156 3.15 -4.27 14.81
C PHE A 156 4.44 -4.52 15.58
N GLU A 157 4.96 -5.72 15.41
CA GLU A 157 6.29 -6.12 15.82
C GLU A 157 7.26 -6.11 14.64
N ASN A 158 8.55 -6.20 14.91
CA ASN A 158 9.62 -6.28 13.90
C ASN A 158 9.56 -5.15 12.85
N ILE A 159 9.23 -3.94 13.29
CA ILE A 159 9.12 -2.78 12.40
C ILE A 159 10.49 -2.47 11.81
N LYS A 160 10.55 -2.40 10.48
CA LYS A 160 11.72 -1.98 9.71
C LYS A 160 11.33 -0.87 8.75
N ILE A 161 12.16 0.16 8.64
CA ILE A 161 11.91 1.32 7.79
C ILE A 161 13.12 1.55 6.90
N PHE A 162 12.89 1.60 5.59
CA PHE A 162 13.93 1.85 4.60
C PHE A 162 13.52 3.00 3.69
N ARG A 163 14.50 3.81 3.30
CA ARG A 163 14.30 4.76 2.20
C ARG A 163 14.27 4.00 0.88
N PHE A 164 13.58 4.55 -0.10
CA PHE A 164 13.69 4.08 -1.47
C PHE A 164 15.15 4.21 -1.97
N PRO A 165 15.55 3.49 -3.04
CA PRO A 165 16.81 3.71 -3.71
C PRO A 165 17.02 5.19 -4.03
N GLU A 166 18.29 5.66 -4.03
CA GLU A 166 18.61 7.08 -4.04
C GLU A 166 17.93 7.85 -5.20
N GLU A 167 17.94 7.30 -6.40
CA GLU A 167 17.32 7.92 -7.57
C GLU A 167 15.82 8.16 -7.39
N GLU A 168 15.10 7.15 -6.88
CA GLU A 168 13.66 7.22 -6.63
C GLU A 168 13.34 8.07 -5.39
N TYR A 169 14.21 7.99 -4.37
CA TYR A 169 14.04 8.80 -3.17
C TYR A 169 14.17 10.28 -3.42
N GLN A 170 15.07 10.72 -4.29
CA GLN A 170 15.20 12.15 -4.66
C GLN A 170 13.91 12.70 -5.26
N SER A 171 13.19 11.90 -6.04
CA SER A 171 11.96 12.30 -6.71
C SER A 171 10.75 12.39 -5.77
N PHE A 172 10.60 11.44 -4.85
CA PHE A 172 9.37 11.28 -4.07
C PHE A 172 9.56 11.33 -2.56
N LYS A 173 10.81 11.27 -2.06
CA LYS A 173 11.15 11.23 -0.62
C LYS A 173 10.36 10.16 0.13
N GLN A 174 10.16 8.98 -0.50
CA GLN A 174 9.38 7.88 0.06
C GLN A 174 10.19 6.94 0.93
N VAL A 175 9.50 6.35 1.88
CA VAL A 175 9.98 5.23 2.70
C VAL A 175 9.04 4.05 2.57
N VAL A 176 9.57 2.86 2.72
CA VAL A 176 8.81 1.63 2.92
C VAL A 176 8.93 1.18 4.37
N ILE A 177 7.80 0.84 4.96
CA ILE A 177 7.69 0.40 6.35
C ILE A 177 7.18 -1.03 6.32
N PHE A 178 7.90 -1.94 6.97
CA PHE A 178 7.48 -3.31 7.21
C PHE A 178 7.08 -3.46 8.68
N GLY A 179 6.09 -4.30 8.94
CA GLY A 179 5.69 -4.69 10.28
C GLY A 179 4.96 -6.03 10.26
N VAL A 180 5.01 -6.76 11.36
CA VAL A 180 4.29 -8.03 11.56
C VAL A 180 3.18 -7.78 12.57
N LEU A 181 1.92 -8.11 12.24
CA LEU A 181 0.74 -7.86 13.09
C LEU A 181 0.65 -8.88 14.22
#